data_4290dfafc963ed2ee9e9070144a3199c
#
_entry.id   4290dfafc963ed2ee9e9070144a3199c
#
_cell.length_a   1.000
_cell.length_b   1.000
_cell.length_c   1.000
_cell.angle_alpha   90.00
_cell.angle_beta   90.00
_cell.angle_gamma   90.00
#
_symmetry.space_group_name_H-M   'P 1'
#
loop_
_entity.id
_entity.type
_entity.pdbx_description
1 polymer ?
#
loop_
_entity_poly.entity_id
_entity_poly.type
_entity_poly.pdbx_seq_one_letter_code
_entity_poly.pdbx_strand_id
1 'polypeptide(L)' 'MFDNNTYNILMQLTQEHKTLWRIKNEYKNDAGECSECSAFWEKLEKEGEQRIQTLEGLLKKHMP' A
#
# COMPACT_ATOMS: atom_id res chain seq x y z
N MET A 1 0.93 11.47 22.52
CA MET A 1 0.38 11.96 21.25
C MET A 1 1.47 11.93 20.17
N PHE A 2 1.12 11.55 18.96
CA PHE A 2 2.09 11.52 17.86
C PHE A 2 2.35 12.92 17.35
N ASP A 3 3.57 13.18 16.89
CA ASP A 3 3.84 14.39 16.14
C ASP A 3 3.24 14.26 14.73
N ASN A 4 3.24 15.35 13.97
CA ASN A 4 2.65 15.36 12.64
C ASN A 4 3.31 14.37 11.68
N ASN A 5 4.62 14.22 11.77
CA ASN A 5 5.34 13.29 10.90
C ASN A 5 4.93 11.85 11.17
N THR A 6 4.88 11.45 12.43
CA THR A 6 4.46 10.10 12.81
C THR A 6 3.02 9.85 12.39
N TYR A 7 2.16 10.82 12.60
CA TYR A 7 0.77 10.75 12.15
C TYR A 7 0.69 10.55 10.63
N ASN A 8 1.47 11.31 9.89
CA ASN A 8 1.48 11.21 8.42
C ASN A 8 1.93 9.83 7.96
N ILE A 9 2.94 9.26 8.59
CA ILE A 9 3.43 7.90 8.29
C ILE A 9 2.31 6.89 8.53
N LEU A 10 1.64 7.00 9.67
CA LEU A 10 0.55 6.08 10.02
C LEU A 10 -0.61 6.19 9.02
N MET A 11 -0.98 7.41 8.64
CA MET A 11 -2.06 7.63 7.70
C MET A 11 -1.71 7.08 6.31
N GLN A 12 -0.48 7.32 5.86
CA GLN A 12 -0.05 6.81 4.56
C GLN A 12 0.00 5.28 4.56
N LEU A 13 0.48 4.67 5.64
CA LEU A 13 0.49 3.22 5.80
C LEU A 13 -0.93 2.65 5.69
N THR A 14 -1.88 3.31 6.35
CA THR A 14 -3.29 2.92 6.28
C THR A 14 -3.81 2.98 4.84
N GLN A 15 -3.50 4.05 4.11
CA GLN A 15 -3.94 4.20 2.72
C GLN A 15 -3.29 3.15 1.81
N GLU A 16 -2.02 2.82 2.02
CA GLU A 16 -1.34 1.79 1.25
C GLU A 16 -2.00 0.42 1.45
N HIS A 17 -2.37 0.10 2.68
CA HIS A 17 -3.09 -1.15 2.96
C HIS A 17 -4.45 -1.19 2.29
N LYS A 18 -5.18 -0.09 2.28
CA LYS A 18 -6.48 -0.01 1.61
C LYS A 18 -6.32 -0.20 0.09
N THR A 19 -5.33 0.45 -0.49
CA THR A 19 -5.04 0.31 -1.92
C THR A 19 -4.69 -1.13 -2.27
N LEU A 20 -3.82 -1.75 -1.47
CA LEU A 20 -3.40 -3.13 -1.69
C LEU A 20 -4.59 -4.10 -1.63
N TRP A 21 -5.49 -3.89 -0.67
CA TRP A 21 -6.71 -4.69 -0.55
C TRP A 21 -7.57 -4.58 -1.80
N ARG A 22 -7.76 -3.36 -2.33
CA ARG A 22 -8.55 -3.12 -3.54
C ARG A 22 -7.93 -3.82 -4.75
N ILE A 23 -6.61 -3.74 -4.89
CA ILE A 23 -5.91 -4.41 -5.98
C ILE A 23 -6.17 -5.90 -5.94
N LYS A 24 -5.97 -6.52 -4.78
CA LYS A 24 -6.10 -7.97 -4.63
C LYS A 24 -7.53 -8.47 -4.78
N ASN A 25 -8.52 -7.71 -4.29
CA ASN A 25 -9.89 -8.20 -4.16
C ASN A 25 -10.84 -7.63 -5.22
N GLU A 26 -10.49 -6.52 -5.85
CA GLU A 26 -11.37 -5.86 -6.81
C GLU A 26 -10.71 -5.66 -8.17
N TYR A 27 -9.60 -4.94 -8.21
CA TYR A 27 -9.01 -4.49 -9.48
C TYR A 27 -8.52 -5.63 -10.34
N LYS A 28 -7.86 -6.62 -9.75
CA LYS A 28 -7.40 -7.81 -10.51
C LYS A 28 -8.57 -8.60 -11.05
N ASN A 29 -9.62 -8.76 -10.26
CA ASN A 29 -10.82 -9.47 -10.71
C ASN A 29 -11.51 -8.72 -11.85
N ASP A 30 -11.63 -7.39 -11.72
CA ASP A 30 -12.29 -6.57 -12.71
C ASP A 30 -11.48 -6.45 -14.02
N ALA A 31 -10.17 -6.64 -13.95
CA ALA A 31 -9.33 -6.63 -15.15
C ALA A 31 -9.70 -7.78 -16.10
N GLY A 32 -10.22 -8.89 -15.56
CA GLY A 32 -10.69 -10.01 -16.38
C GLY A 32 -9.58 -10.56 -17.26
N GLU A 33 -9.84 -10.58 -18.57
CA GLU A 33 -8.89 -11.11 -19.54
C GLU A 33 -7.89 -10.09 -20.09
N CYS A 34 -7.96 -8.84 -19.61
CA CYS A 34 -7.02 -7.81 -20.04
C CYS A 34 -5.65 -8.06 -19.42
N SER A 35 -4.73 -8.63 -20.19
CA SER A 35 -3.39 -8.96 -19.68
C SER A 35 -2.58 -7.73 -19.32
N GLU A 36 -2.74 -6.63 -20.06
CA GLU A 36 -2.03 -5.38 -19.75
C GLU A 36 -2.50 -4.79 -18.42
N CYS A 37 -3.81 -4.82 -18.16
CA CYS A 37 -4.37 -4.33 -16.92
C CYS A 37 -3.91 -5.20 -15.73
N SER A 38 -3.97 -6.52 -15.91
CA SER A 38 -3.52 -7.46 -14.87
C SER A 38 -2.06 -7.26 -14.52
N ALA A 39 -1.21 -7.07 -15.54
CA ALA A 39 0.22 -6.84 -15.33
C ALA A 39 0.46 -5.53 -14.58
N PHE A 40 -0.29 -4.49 -14.90
CA PHE A 40 -0.19 -3.20 -14.21
C PHE A 40 -0.55 -3.35 -12.73
N TRP A 41 -1.66 -4.02 -12.44
CA TRP A 41 -2.09 -4.21 -11.05
C TRP A 41 -1.09 -5.05 -10.26
N GLU A 42 -0.48 -6.07 -10.87
CA GLU A 42 0.56 -6.85 -10.21
C GLU A 42 1.78 -6.01 -9.87
N LYS A 43 2.18 -5.15 -10.79
CA LYS A 43 3.30 -4.22 -10.55
C LYS A 43 2.99 -3.28 -9.41
N LEU A 44 1.79 -2.70 -9.43
CA LEU A 44 1.35 -1.76 -8.40
C LEU A 44 1.27 -2.45 -7.03
N GLU A 45 0.84 -3.70 -7.01
CA GLU A 45 0.80 -4.49 -5.80
C GLU A 45 2.19 -4.67 -5.18
N LYS A 46 3.16 -5.05 -6.00
CA LYS A 46 4.53 -5.26 -5.52
C LYS A 46 5.15 -3.95 -5.00
N GLU A 47 4.93 -2.87 -5.72
CA GLU A 47 5.41 -1.55 -5.30
C GLU A 47 4.76 -1.12 -3.99
N GLY A 48 3.46 -1.39 -3.84
CA GLY A 48 2.73 -1.11 -2.63
C GLY A 48 3.23 -1.90 -1.43
N GLU A 49 3.55 -3.18 -1.63
CA GLU A 49 4.12 -4.01 -0.56
C GLU A 49 5.47 -3.48 -0.09
N GLN A 50 6.30 -3.00 -1.02
CA GLN A 50 7.57 -2.38 -0.66
C GLN A 50 7.38 -1.08 0.11
N ARG A 51 6.42 -0.24 -0.31
CA ARG A 51 6.11 0.99 0.41
C ARG A 51 5.62 0.71 1.83
N ILE A 52 4.79 -0.33 1.98
CA ILE A 52 4.30 -0.73 3.29
C ILE A 52 5.46 -1.12 4.21
N GLN A 53 6.40 -1.92 3.71
CA GLN A 53 7.56 -2.31 4.49
C GLN A 53 8.39 -1.11 4.92
N THR A 54 8.60 -0.17 4.01
CA THR A 54 9.33 1.06 4.31
C THR A 54 8.61 1.90 5.36
N LEU A 55 7.29 2.07 5.19
CA LEU A 55 6.48 2.84 6.12
C LEU A 55 6.45 2.21 7.51
N GLU A 56 6.37 0.88 7.58
CA GLU A 56 6.41 0.16 8.86
C GLU A 56 7.74 0.39 9.58
N GLY A 57 8.85 0.35 8.84
CA GLY A 57 10.16 0.63 9.39
C GLY A 57 10.27 2.05 9.94
N LEU A 58 9.77 3.02 9.18
CA LEU A 58 9.75 4.41 9.59
C LEU A 58 8.87 4.62 10.82
N LEU A 59 7.72 3.96 10.85
CA LEU A 59 6.79 4.06 11.97
C LEU A 59 7.44 3.54 13.26
N LYS A 60 8.09 2.38 13.19
CA LYS A 60 8.79 1.79 14.34
C LYS A 60 9.89 2.72 14.86
N LYS A 61 10.58 3.39 13.95
CA LYS A 61 11.66 4.31 14.31
C LYS A 61 11.14 5.53 15.07
N HIS A 62 9.94 5.99 14.77
CA HIS A 62 9.36 7.20 15.35
C HIS A 62 8.38 6.96 16.50
N MET A 63 8.01 5.73 16.76
CA MET A 63 7.17 5.40 17.90
C MET A 63 8.02 5.08 19.12
N PRO A 64 7.59 5.51 20.31
CA PRO A 64 8.30 5.18 21.56
C PRO A 64 8.24 3.70 21.89
#